data_4597b729223bb4a3c858ad14e089a46d
#
_entry.id   4597b729223bb4a3c858ad14e089a46d
#
_cell.length_a   1.000
_cell.length_b   1.000
_cell.length_c   1.000
_cell.angle_alpha   90.00
_cell.angle_beta   90.00
_cell.angle_gamma   90.00
#
_symmetry.space_group_name_H-M   'P 1'
#
loop_
_entity.id
_entity.type
_entity.pdbx_description
1 polymer ?
#
loop_
_entity_poly.entity_id
_entity_poly.type
_entity_poly.pdbx_seq_one_letter_code
_entity_poly.pdbx_strand_id
1 'polypeptide(L)'
;MTEKAALIYHIGLIVGKTTPREAVKTRPATSTHKKVVVVFQDRTTLPGYLNPARLEPSLPIDLLTADGEHRLLEIKDVRAIYFVREFTGKYEPERKAFLSRPKLDGLWVRLTFRDHETLEGVVPNDLLALLDSGVQITPPDLNGAAVRIYVPRSALAELTVLGVVGVARRKPPAAPAAQPKLFSQ
;
A
#
# COMPACT_ATOMS: atom_id res chain seq x y z
N MET A 1 44.19 -69.64 16.19
CA MET A 1 42.81 -70.01 16.48
C MET A 1 42.02 -68.74 16.48
N THR A 2 40.95 -68.76 15.72
CA THR A 2 39.79 -67.91 15.64
C THR A 2 39.86 -66.72 14.67
N GLU A 3 39.45 -67.03 13.47
CA GLU A 3 39.01 -66.16 12.39
C GLU A 3 37.89 -65.24 12.83
N LYS A 4 37.95 -63.95 12.48
CA LYS A 4 36.79 -63.08 12.43
C LYS A 4 36.65 -62.47 11.04
N ALA A 5 35.62 -62.94 10.33
CA ALA A 5 35.19 -62.48 9.06
C ALA A 5 34.81 -61.00 9.10
N ALA A 6 35.42 -60.20 8.25
CA ALA A 6 35.01 -58.80 8.02
C ALA A 6 33.86 -58.78 6.97
N LEU A 7 32.70 -58.33 7.39
CA LEU A 7 31.55 -58.16 6.56
C LEU A 7 31.67 -56.76 5.86
N ILE A 8 31.99 -56.76 4.57
CA ILE A 8 32.09 -55.57 3.76
C ILE A 8 30.66 -55.19 3.32
N TYR A 9 30.11 -54.12 3.90
CA TYR A 9 28.90 -53.49 3.39
C TYR A 9 29.22 -52.61 2.21
N HIS A 10 28.76 -53.03 1.05
CA HIS A 10 28.72 -52.19 -0.15
C HIS A 10 27.60 -51.14 0.04
N ILE A 11 27.96 -49.92 0.35
CA ILE A 11 27.06 -48.80 0.30
C ILE A 11 27.04 -48.29 -1.16
N GLY A 12 25.96 -48.66 -1.86
CA GLY A 12 25.71 -48.17 -3.20
C GLY A 12 25.42 -46.65 -3.16
N LEU A 13 26.31 -45.87 -3.75
CA LEU A 13 26.16 -44.44 -3.94
C LEU A 13 25.06 -44.20 -4.98
N ILE A 14 23.83 -43.89 -4.51
CA ILE A 14 22.74 -43.43 -5.38
C ILE A 14 23.07 -41.99 -5.73
N VAL A 15 23.67 -41.78 -6.90
CA VAL A 15 23.77 -40.46 -7.52
C VAL A 15 22.37 -40.04 -7.92
N GLY A 16 21.70 -39.31 -7.03
CA GLY A 16 20.45 -38.65 -7.32
C GLY A 16 20.70 -37.59 -8.39
N LYS A 17 20.20 -37.79 -9.60
CA LYS A 17 20.08 -36.78 -10.64
C LYS A 17 19.25 -35.63 -10.08
N THR A 18 19.91 -34.51 -9.76
CA THR A 18 19.24 -33.26 -9.48
C THR A 18 18.62 -32.76 -10.78
N THR A 19 17.33 -33.02 -10.95
CA THR A 19 16.52 -32.36 -11.98
C THR A 19 16.57 -30.86 -11.72
N PRO A 20 16.82 -30.02 -12.72
CA PRO A 20 16.70 -28.57 -12.56
C PRO A 20 15.26 -28.26 -12.15
N ARG A 21 15.09 -27.61 -11.00
CA ARG A 21 13.81 -27.03 -10.60
C ARG A 21 13.36 -26.13 -11.75
N GLU A 22 12.32 -26.54 -12.45
CA GLU A 22 11.63 -25.66 -13.38
C GLU A 22 11.33 -24.34 -12.66
N ALA A 23 11.82 -23.26 -13.25
CA ALA A 23 11.47 -21.91 -12.84
C ALA A 23 9.94 -21.81 -12.86
N VAL A 24 9.36 -21.75 -11.68
CA VAL A 24 7.92 -21.50 -11.53
C VAL A 24 7.66 -20.17 -12.22
N LYS A 25 7.03 -20.24 -13.39
CA LYS A 25 6.54 -19.07 -14.12
C LYS A 25 5.62 -18.31 -13.16
N THR A 26 6.13 -17.22 -12.59
CA THR A 26 5.35 -16.29 -11.79
C THR A 26 4.13 -15.89 -12.59
N ARG A 27 2.94 -16.29 -12.13
CA ARG A 27 1.69 -15.81 -12.69
C ARG A 27 1.71 -14.28 -12.62
N PRO A 28 1.40 -13.58 -13.72
CA PRO A 28 1.32 -12.12 -13.67
C PRO A 28 0.30 -11.77 -12.59
N ALA A 29 0.69 -10.84 -11.71
CA ALA A 29 -0.19 -10.34 -10.66
C ALA A 29 -1.53 -9.97 -11.27
N THR A 30 -2.62 -10.52 -10.73
CA THR A 30 -3.97 -10.20 -11.21
C THR A 30 -4.18 -8.68 -11.10
N SER A 31 -5.08 -8.12 -11.91
CA SER A 31 -5.36 -6.67 -11.96
C SER A 31 -5.71 -6.04 -10.60
N THR A 32 -6.07 -6.86 -9.61
CA THR A 32 -6.37 -6.47 -8.22
C THR A 32 -5.11 -6.19 -7.38
N HIS A 33 -3.95 -6.76 -7.73
CA HIS A 33 -2.70 -6.54 -7.01
C HIS A 33 -1.99 -5.29 -7.54
N LYS A 34 -1.49 -4.48 -6.64
CA LYS A 34 -0.76 -3.23 -6.93
C LYS A 34 0.69 -3.37 -6.49
N LYS A 35 1.61 -2.78 -7.25
CA LYS A 35 3.01 -2.66 -6.86
C LYS A 35 3.13 -1.76 -5.64
N VAL A 36 3.81 -2.24 -4.63
CA VAL A 36 4.02 -1.49 -3.39
C VAL A 36 5.43 -1.65 -2.87
N VAL A 37 5.87 -0.68 -2.10
CA VAL A 37 7.04 -0.78 -1.23
C VAL A 37 6.56 -0.60 0.20
N VAL A 38 6.68 -1.65 1.00
CA VAL A 38 6.39 -1.61 2.43
C VAL A 38 7.61 -1.05 3.15
N VAL A 39 7.40 -0.02 3.96
CA VAL A 39 8.42 0.56 4.84
C VAL A 39 8.08 0.18 6.27
N PHE A 40 9.00 -0.45 6.96
CA PHE A 40 8.84 -0.84 8.36
C PHE A 40 9.20 0.30 9.32
N GLN A 41 8.91 0.11 10.61
CA GLN A 41 9.24 1.10 11.66
C GLN A 41 10.76 1.35 11.78
N ASP A 42 11.57 0.33 11.51
CA ASP A 42 13.04 0.39 11.49
C ASP A 42 13.62 0.99 10.18
N ARG A 43 12.75 1.47 9.29
CA ARG A 43 13.10 2.04 7.97
C ARG A 43 13.59 1.00 6.95
N THR A 44 13.59 -0.27 7.25
CA THR A 44 13.80 -1.30 6.24
C THR A 44 12.65 -1.32 5.24
N THR A 45 12.91 -1.81 4.04
CA THR A 45 11.94 -1.76 2.94
C THR A 45 11.79 -3.12 2.29
N LEU A 46 10.56 -3.41 1.86
CA LEU A 46 10.23 -4.66 1.19
C LEU A 46 9.34 -4.36 -0.04
N PRO A 47 9.87 -4.50 -1.26
CA PRO A 47 9.08 -4.35 -2.47
C PRO A 47 8.23 -5.59 -2.73
N GLY A 48 7.04 -5.39 -3.27
CA GLY A 48 6.13 -6.50 -3.58
C GLY A 48 4.80 -6.05 -4.17
N TYR A 49 3.84 -6.96 -4.13
CA TYR A 49 2.50 -6.78 -4.65
C TYR A 49 1.49 -7.12 -3.57
N LEU A 50 0.50 -6.27 -3.37
CA LEU A 50 -0.60 -6.53 -2.46
C LEU A 50 -1.94 -6.13 -3.08
N ASN A 51 -3.01 -6.70 -2.53
CA ASN A 51 -4.37 -6.28 -2.84
C ASN A 51 -4.83 -5.22 -1.84
N PRO A 52 -5.03 -3.95 -2.27
CA PRO A 52 -5.44 -2.87 -1.37
C PRO A 52 -6.76 -3.12 -0.63
N ALA A 53 -7.67 -3.92 -1.23
CA ALA A 53 -8.95 -4.25 -0.61
C ALA A 53 -8.83 -5.21 0.60
N ARG A 54 -7.64 -5.75 0.85
CA ARG A 54 -7.34 -6.64 1.98
C ARG A 54 -6.52 -5.96 3.08
N LEU A 55 -6.38 -4.65 3.03
CA LEU A 55 -5.74 -3.88 4.11
C LEU A 55 -6.74 -3.68 5.25
N GLU A 56 -6.91 -4.70 6.08
CA GLU A 56 -7.77 -4.69 7.26
C GLU A 56 -6.94 -4.59 8.54
N PRO A 57 -7.42 -3.88 9.58
CA PRO A 57 -6.64 -3.65 10.81
C PRO A 57 -6.36 -4.92 11.61
N SER A 58 -7.25 -5.89 11.51
CA SER A 58 -7.23 -7.13 12.29
C SER A 58 -6.52 -8.29 11.59
N LEU A 59 -6.15 -8.12 10.33
CA LEU A 59 -5.53 -9.16 9.54
C LEU A 59 -4.08 -8.80 9.19
N PRO A 60 -3.18 -9.79 9.15
CA PRO A 60 -1.85 -9.58 8.63
C PRO A 60 -1.91 -9.24 7.14
N ILE A 61 -0.98 -8.40 6.70
CA ILE A 61 -0.87 -8.00 5.30
C ILE A 61 -0.23 -9.14 4.52
N ASP A 62 -0.97 -9.70 3.57
CA ASP A 62 -0.45 -10.70 2.63
C ASP A 62 0.28 -9.98 1.48
N LEU A 63 1.60 -10.02 1.51
CA LEU A 63 2.48 -9.42 0.51
C LEU A 63 3.11 -10.52 -0.35
N LEU A 64 2.90 -10.43 -1.67
CA LEU A 64 3.67 -11.19 -2.64
C LEU A 64 4.95 -10.39 -2.95
N THR A 65 6.10 -10.86 -2.51
CA THR A 65 7.38 -10.18 -2.74
C THR A 65 7.74 -10.15 -4.24
N ALA A 66 8.70 -9.31 -4.62
CA ALA A 66 9.19 -9.24 -6.00
C ALA A 66 9.82 -10.58 -6.46
N ASP A 67 10.33 -11.37 -5.51
CA ASP A 67 10.93 -12.69 -5.76
C ASP A 67 9.90 -13.82 -5.84
N GLY A 68 8.61 -13.52 -5.66
CA GLY A 68 7.49 -14.46 -5.77
C GLY A 68 7.15 -15.21 -4.49
N GLU A 69 7.68 -14.81 -3.35
CA GLU A 69 7.34 -15.38 -2.03
C GLU A 69 6.15 -14.66 -1.40
N HIS A 70 5.28 -15.41 -0.72
CA HIS A 70 4.24 -14.84 0.12
C HIS A 70 4.79 -14.55 1.51
N ARG A 71 4.61 -13.32 1.98
CA ARG A 71 4.96 -12.91 3.34
C ARG A 71 3.77 -12.28 4.04
N LEU A 72 3.48 -12.77 5.24
CA LEU A 72 2.49 -12.19 6.14
C LEU A 72 3.21 -11.15 7.02
N LEU A 73 2.75 -9.91 6.96
CA LEU A 73 3.32 -8.80 7.71
C LEU A 73 2.34 -8.30 8.76
N GLU A 74 2.83 -8.11 9.97
CA GLU A 74 2.04 -7.49 11.03
C GLU A 74 1.90 -5.98 10.78
N ILE A 75 0.68 -5.48 10.77
CA ILE A 75 0.40 -4.07 10.48
C ILE A 75 1.07 -3.11 11.47
N LYS A 76 1.30 -3.56 12.71
CA LYS A 76 1.99 -2.78 13.76
C LYS A 76 3.46 -2.51 13.45
N ASP A 77 4.11 -3.38 12.66
CA ASP A 77 5.51 -3.26 12.29
C ASP A 77 5.69 -2.39 11.04
N VAL A 78 4.57 -2.11 10.35
CA VAL A 78 4.56 -1.29 9.14
C VAL A 78 4.46 0.18 9.51
N ARG A 79 5.37 0.99 8.96
CA ARG A 79 5.34 2.45 9.03
C ARG A 79 4.46 3.06 7.95
N ALA A 80 4.67 2.62 6.70
CA ALA A 80 3.90 3.09 5.55
C ALA A 80 3.98 2.10 4.39
N ILE A 81 2.97 2.11 3.53
CA ILE A 81 2.93 1.35 2.29
C ILE A 81 2.83 2.34 1.12
N TYR A 82 3.86 2.39 0.31
CA TYR A 82 3.94 3.25 -0.87
C TYR A 82 3.42 2.49 -2.08
N PHE A 83 2.32 2.93 -2.68
CA PHE A 83 1.84 2.41 -3.96
C PHE A 83 2.65 3.05 -5.08
N VAL A 84 3.46 2.26 -5.75
CA VAL A 84 4.42 2.74 -6.72
C VAL A 84 4.07 2.33 -8.15
N ARG A 85 4.52 3.13 -9.13
CA ARG A 85 4.40 2.77 -10.55
C ARG A 85 5.42 1.70 -10.91
N GLU A 86 6.66 1.84 -10.40
CA GLU A 86 7.79 0.97 -10.67
C GLU A 86 8.68 0.83 -9.42
N PHE A 87 9.45 -0.25 -9.36
CA PHE A 87 10.43 -0.48 -8.29
C PHE A 87 11.75 0.20 -8.63
N THR A 88 11.80 1.54 -8.58
CA THR A 88 12.99 2.33 -8.97
C THR A 88 13.95 2.63 -7.83
N GLY A 89 13.65 2.17 -6.63
CA GLY A 89 14.44 2.45 -5.42
C GLY A 89 14.21 3.84 -4.80
N LYS A 90 13.62 4.79 -5.51
CA LYS A 90 13.22 6.11 -4.98
C LYS A 90 11.70 6.18 -4.88
N TYR A 91 11.15 5.76 -3.77
CA TYR A 91 9.70 5.71 -3.53
C TYR A 91 9.23 6.77 -2.53
N GLU A 92 10.10 7.28 -1.68
CA GLU A 92 9.74 8.38 -0.80
C GLU A 92 9.53 9.67 -1.61
N PRO A 93 8.46 10.43 -1.30
CA PRO A 93 8.25 11.71 -1.96
C PRO A 93 9.39 12.67 -1.61
N GLU A 94 9.95 13.33 -2.60
CA GLU A 94 11.01 14.33 -2.41
C GLU A 94 10.50 15.50 -1.56
N ARG A 95 9.21 15.80 -1.66
CA ARG A 95 8.54 16.84 -0.89
C ARG A 95 7.61 16.22 0.13
N LYS A 96 7.81 16.58 1.40
CA LYS A 96 6.95 16.13 2.50
C LYS A 96 5.78 17.07 2.77
N ALA A 97 5.77 18.27 2.18
CA ALA A 97 4.72 19.27 2.31
C ALA A 97 4.37 19.91 0.96
N PHE A 98 3.13 20.42 0.85
CA PHE A 98 2.71 21.19 -0.31
C PHE A 98 3.30 22.61 -0.26
N LEU A 99 3.82 23.11 -1.38
CA LEU A 99 4.33 24.48 -1.48
C LEU A 99 3.20 25.52 -1.52
N SER A 100 2.02 25.10 -1.94
CA SER A 100 0.81 25.93 -2.01
C SER A 100 -0.41 25.05 -1.78
N ARG A 101 -1.59 25.67 -1.66
CA ARG A 101 -2.85 24.92 -1.47
C ARG A 101 -3.02 23.86 -2.56
N PRO A 102 -3.23 22.58 -2.21
CA PRO A 102 -3.44 21.50 -3.17
C PRO A 102 -4.61 21.76 -4.11
N LYS A 103 -4.45 21.40 -5.39
CA LYS A 103 -5.52 21.45 -6.41
C LYS A 103 -6.20 20.09 -6.59
N LEU A 104 -6.34 19.35 -5.48
CA LEU A 104 -6.98 18.04 -5.40
C LEU A 104 -8.26 18.18 -4.60
N ASP A 105 -9.26 17.34 -4.87
CA ASP A 105 -10.50 17.31 -4.09
C ASP A 105 -10.32 16.48 -2.82
N GLY A 106 -10.65 17.02 -1.66
CA GLY A 106 -10.58 16.29 -0.40
C GLY A 106 -10.23 17.13 0.81
N LEU A 107 -9.65 16.49 1.82
CA LEU A 107 -9.09 17.13 3.01
C LEU A 107 -7.57 17.17 2.89
N TRP A 108 -7.00 18.36 3.02
CA TRP A 108 -5.57 18.53 3.17
C TRP A 108 -5.20 18.25 4.61
N VAL A 109 -4.37 17.24 4.80
CA VAL A 109 -3.97 16.75 6.12
C VAL A 109 -2.45 16.76 6.29
N ARG A 110 -2.03 16.90 7.54
CA ARG A 110 -0.66 16.63 7.99
C ARG A 110 -0.66 15.43 8.90
N LEU A 111 0.14 14.44 8.57
CA LEU A 111 0.40 13.26 9.38
C LEU A 111 1.69 13.48 10.16
N THR A 112 1.65 13.28 11.46
CA THR A 112 2.83 13.25 12.32
C THR A 112 3.06 11.81 12.74
N PHE A 113 4.18 11.23 12.35
CA PHE A 113 4.58 9.89 12.73
C PHE A 113 5.09 9.87 14.18
N ARG A 114 5.20 8.68 14.77
CA ARG A 114 5.69 8.51 16.15
C ARG A 114 7.15 8.95 16.34
N ASP A 115 7.95 8.96 15.28
CA ASP A 115 9.32 9.48 15.24
C ASP A 115 9.39 10.99 14.97
N HIS A 116 8.26 11.71 15.09
CA HIS A 116 8.11 13.15 14.86
C HIS A 116 8.32 13.62 13.42
N GLU A 117 8.53 12.72 12.46
CA GLU A 117 8.49 13.13 11.07
C GLU A 117 7.07 13.51 10.65
N THR A 118 6.99 14.46 9.72
CA THR A 118 5.71 14.90 9.18
C THR A 118 5.61 14.63 7.68
N LEU A 119 4.39 14.33 7.24
CA LEU A 119 4.06 14.17 5.83
C LEU A 119 2.69 14.79 5.58
N GLU A 120 2.61 15.68 4.62
CA GLU A 120 1.33 16.20 4.15
C GLU A 120 0.77 15.34 3.03
N GLY A 121 -0.54 15.41 2.89
CA GLY A 121 -1.24 14.71 1.82
C GLY A 121 -2.68 15.19 1.69
N VAL A 122 -3.35 14.68 0.67
CA VAL A 122 -4.77 14.88 0.49
C VAL A 122 -5.48 13.53 0.63
N VAL A 123 -6.48 13.48 1.49
CA VAL A 123 -7.35 12.32 1.69
C VAL A 123 -8.74 12.61 1.11
N PRO A 124 -9.53 11.59 0.73
CA PRO A 124 -10.93 11.78 0.41
C PRO A 124 -11.68 12.48 1.56
N ASN A 125 -12.64 13.33 1.24
CA ASN A 125 -13.51 13.94 2.25
C ASN A 125 -14.58 12.92 2.70
N ASP A 126 -14.08 11.88 3.38
CA ASP A 126 -14.87 10.79 3.96
C ASP A 126 -14.35 10.53 5.38
N LEU A 127 -15.15 10.94 6.36
CA LEU A 127 -14.80 10.80 7.76
C LEU A 127 -14.75 9.35 8.22
N LEU A 128 -15.53 8.45 7.60
CA LEU A 128 -15.52 7.03 7.93
C LEU A 128 -14.18 6.39 7.52
N ALA A 129 -13.67 6.78 6.34
CA ALA A 129 -12.35 6.33 5.89
C ALA A 129 -11.20 6.84 6.78
N LEU A 130 -11.37 7.98 7.47
CA LEU A 130 -10.39 8.50 8.43
C LEU A 130 -10.42 7.76 9.77
N LEU A 131 -11.53 7.10 10.09
CA LEU A 131 -11.70 6.31 11.33
C LEU A 131 -11.20 4.87 11.18
N ASP A 132 -10.86 4.46 9.99
CA ASP A 132 -10.40 3.13 9.65
C ASP A 132 -8.97 2.84 10.22
N SER A 133 -8.47 1.67 9.95
CA SER A 133 -7.18 1.12 10.40
C SER A 133 -5.96 1.93 10.04
N GLY A 134 -6.10 2.78 9.05
CA GLY A 134 -5.04 3.63 8.51
C GLY A 134 -5.59 4.66 7.55
N VAL A 135 -4.73 5.54 7.12
CA VAL A 135 -5.06 6.67 6.25
C VAL A 135 -4.39 6.50 4.91
N GLN A 136 -5.16 6.58 3.84
CA GLN A 136 -4.63 6.58 2.48
C GLN A 136 -4.56 8.02 1.96
N ILE A 137 -3.34 8.50 1.69
CA ILE A 137 -3.11 9.87 1.22
C ILE A 137 -2.57 9.89 -0.21
N THR A 138 -2.87 10.98 -0.91
CA THR A 138 -2.16 11.40 -2.13
C THR A 138 -1.04 12.35 -1.71
N PRO A 139 0.24 12.01 -1.97
CA PRO A 139 1.37 12.80 -1.51
C PRO A 139 1.51 14.14 -2.27
N PRO A 140 2.32 15.10 -1.76
CA PRO A 140 2.56 16.39 -2.41
C PRO A 140 3.24 16.27 -3.77
N ASP A 141 4.05 15.24 -3.97
CA ASP A 141 4.76 14.98 -5.22
C ASP A 141 3.94 14.05 -6.12
N LEU A 142 3.07 14.64 -6.94
CA LEU A 142 2.20 13.89 -7.86
C LEU A 142 2.96 13.22 -9.02
N ASN A 143 4.17 13.68 -9.32
CA ASN A 143 5.02 13.14 -10.38
C ASN A 143 6.04 12.14 -9.84
N GLY A 144 6.10 11.97 -8.53
CA GLY A 144 6.99 11.03 -7.86
C GLY A 144 6.66 9.57 -8.17
N ALA A 145 7.52 8.67 -7.71
CA ALA A 145 7.34 7.24 -7.87
C ALA A 145 6.08 6.73 -7.13
N ALA A 146 5.78 7.31 -5.97
CA ALA A 146 4.62 6.97 -5.18
C ALA A 146 3.37 7.72 -5.64
N VAL A 147 2.34 6.96 -6.03
CA VAL A 147 1.03 7.51 -6.44
C VAL A 147 0.13 7.75 -5.23
N ARG A 148 0.21 6.85 -4.25
CA ARG A 148 -0.56 6.88 -2.99
C ARG A 148 0.30 6.30 -1.87
N ILE A 149 -0.01 6.70 -0.65
CA ILE A 149 0.66 6.20 0.54
C ILE A 149 -0.41 5.79 1.53
N TYR A 150 -0.38 4.55 1.98
CA TYR A 150 -1.19 4.08 3.10
C TYR A 150 -0.33 4.13 4.36
N VAL A 151 -0.83 4.78 5.40
CA VAL A 151 -0.16 4.89 6.69
C VAL A 151 -1.04 4.25 7.74
N PRO A 152 -0.60 3.15 8.37
CA PRO A 152 -1.33 2.52 9.45
C PRO A 152 -1.50 3.48 10.63
N ARG A 153 -2.64 3.40 11.29
CA ARG A 153 -2.92 4.23 12.48
C ARG A 153 -1.90 4.01 13.60
N SER A 154 -1.38 2.78 13.71
CA SER A 154 -0.33 2.42 14.67
C SER A 154 0.98 3.19 14.47
N ALA A 155 1.26 3.67 13.27
CA ALA A 155 2.45 4.44 12.93
C ALA A 155 2.29 5.95 13.21
N LEU A 156 1.06 6.42 13.41
CA LEU A 156 0.74 7.83 13.60
C LEU A 156 0.72 8.22 15.08
N ALA A 157 1.30 9.39 15.38
CA ALA A 157 1.11 10.11 16.62
C ALA A 157 -0.06 11.08 16.51
N GLU A 158 -0.19 11.77 15.36
CA GLU A 158 -1.21 12.79 15.15
C GLU A 158 -1.62 12.87 13.68
N LEU A 159 -2.88 13.24 13.44
CA LEU A 159 -3.41 13.64 12.14
C LEU A 159 -4.11 14.99 12.30
N THR A 160 -3.58 16.02 11.65
CA THR A 160 -4.15 17.37 11.66
C THR A 160 -4.77 17.69 10.32
N VAL A 161 -6.02 18.16 10.31
CA VAL A 161 -6.67 18.68 9.10
C VAL A 161 -6.29 20.13 8.91
N LEU A 162 -5.57 20.44 7.84
CA LEU A 162 -5.11 21.79 7.49
C LEU A 162 -6.18 22.58 6.72
N GLY A 163 -7.06 21.89 6.02
CA GLY A 163 -8.15 22.52 5.30
C GLY A 163 -8.90 21.61 4.36
N VAL A 164 -10.04 22.08 3.86
CA VAL A 164 -10.78 21.43 2.78
C VAL A 164 -10.28 21.99 1.46
N VAL A 165 -9.93 21.10 0.52
CA VAL A 165 -9.41 21.47 -0.80
C VAL A 165 -10.33 20.94 -1.90
N GLY A 166 -10.20 21.52 -3.09
CA GLY A 166 -11.04 21.20 -4.24
C GLY A 166 -12.03 22.31 -4.58
N VAL A 167 -12.68 22.14 -5.72
CA VAL A 167 -13.72 23.07 -6.21
C VAL A 167 -15.05 22.57 -5.69
N ALA A 168 -15.74 23.41 -4.93
CA ALA A 168 -17.15 23.14 -4.61
C ALA A 168 -17.90 22.98 -5.95
N ARG A 169 -18.31 21.76 -6.29
CA ARG A 169 -19.22 21.53 -7.42
C ARG A 169 -20.51 22.25 -7.07
N ARG A 170 -20.73 23.44 -7.64
CA ARG A 170 -22.04 24.06 -7.61
C ARG A 170 -23.01 23.08 -8.26
N LYS A 171 -23.92 22.54 -7.45
CA LYS A 171 -25.07 21.80 -7.98
C LYS A 171 -25.74 22.73 -8.99
N PRO A 172 -25.93 22.33 -10.27
CA PRO A 172 -26.63 23.18 -11.21
C PRO A 172 -27.96 23.59 -10.57
N PRO A 173 -28.39 24.86 -10.69
CA PRO A 173 -29.66 25.27 -10.17
C PRO A 173 -30.72 24.32 -10.75
N ALA A 174 -31.55 23.77 -9.87
CA ALA A 174 -32.68 22.94 -10.30
C ALA A 174 -33.45 23.74 -11.35
N ALA A 175 -33.68 23.15 -12.53
CA ALA A 175 -34.49 23.79 -13.56
C ALA A 175 -35.81 24.23 -12.89
N PRO A 176 -36.27 25.46 -13.13
CA PRO A 176 -37.51 25.93 -12.54
C PRO A 176 -38.60 24.93 -12.91
N ALA A 177 -39.27 24.40 -11.88
CA ALA A 177 -40.40 23.52 -12.07
C ALA A 177 -41.37 24.24 -13.00
N ALA A 178 -41.71 23.63 -14.13
CA ALA A 178 -42.69 24.18 -15.07
C ALA A 178 -43.97 24.43 -14.29
N GLN A 179 -44.30 25.68 -14.11
CA GLN A 179 -45.60 26.05 -13.49
C GLN A 179 -46.71 25.48 -14.35
N PRO A 180 -47.62 24.68 -13.80
CA PRO A 180 -48.80 24.25 -14.54
C PRO A 180 -49.60 25.50 -14.89
N LYS A 181 -49.93 25.68 -16.19
CA LYS A 181 -50.84 26.74 -16.63
C LYS A 181 -52.20 26.51 -16.00
N LEU A 182 -52.57 27.36 -15.05
CA LEU A 182 -53.79 27.23 -14.28
C LEU A 182 -55.07 27.70 -15.04
N PHE A 183 -54.92 28.22 -16.25
CA PHE A 183 -56.08 28.72 -17.02
C PHE A 183 -55.91 28.31 -18.50
N SER A 184 -56.76 27.40 -18.93
CA SER A 184 -57.16 27.23 -20.32
C SER A 184 -58.64 27.56 -20.35
N GLN A 185 -58.99 28.72 -20.91
CA GLN A 185 -60.36 28.99 -21.37
C GLN A 185 -60.50 28.42 -22.78
#